data_5b4c9b09d05b04c9ec09928296398c1c
#
_entry.id   5b4c9b09d05b04c9ec09928296398c1c
#
_cell.length_a   1.000
_cell.length_b   1.000
_cell.length_c   1.000
_cell.angle_alpha   90.00
_cell.angle_beta   90.00
_cell.angle_gamma   90.00
#
_symmetry.space_group_name_H-M   'P 1'
#
loop_
_entity.id
_entity.type
_entity.pdbx_description
1 polymer ?
#
loop_
_entity_poly.entity_id
_entity_poly.type
_entity_poly.pdbx_seq_one_letter_code
_entity_poly.pdbx_strand_id
1 'polypeptide(L)'
;MKKLIAIFLVAFIVLGFTVGCNGGGGKGDVIKIGVFEPFTGANASGGELTYEGIEIALEQVPEVLGRKIEVIKVDNKSETAEAANAAQRLVDRDKVNVIIGSYGSSLSMAAGEIVKKAKVPAVGCSPTNPAVTLDNDYYFRVCFIDPFQGTVMANFATKNLGAKTAAVIKDVQQDYSVGLVKFFVDSFKATNGEDSILVEASYKSGDQDFSSQLNNIKQANPDVIFAPGNYGESALLIKQARALDMDQPILGGDTWESGDFIDIGGAAVEDDVYFSSHFSSAEPINAESDKFLTLYKEKYGKEANAFAALGYDAYMVAIDAIKRADSADPVAIRDALAKTSGFIGATGTITLDENGDAVKSAVVNTIENGAFKFLVKVDP
;
A
#
# COMPACT_ATOMS: atom_id res chain seq x y z
N MET A 1 85.08 47.20 17.39
CA MET A 1 84.05 46.59 16.56
C MET A 1 83.26 45.58 17.38
N LYS A 2 82.36 46.06 18.14
CA LYS A 2 81.49 45.13 19.01
C LYS A 2 80.10 45.79 19.00
N LYS A 3 79.14 45.12 18.46
CA LYS A 3 77.73 45.56 18.44
C LYS A 3 76.99 44.94 19.62
N LEU A 4 76.45 45.79 20.47
CA LEU A 4 75.51 45.43 21.51
C LEU A 4 74.17 45.15 20.88
N ILE A 5 73.58 44.03 21.27
CA ILE A 5 72.19 43.66 20.97
C ILE A 5 71.36 43.99 22.21
N ALA A 6 70.40 44.91 22.06
CA ALA A 6 69.40 45.24 23.08
C ALA A 6 68.20 44.30 22.90
N ILE A 7 67.85 43.62 23.99
CA ILE A 7 66.67 42.76 24.08
C ILE A 7 65.50 43.62 24.55
N PHE A 8 64.47 43.78 23.69
CA PHE A 8 63.18 44.35 24.07
C PHE A 8 62.23 43.22 24.45
N LEU A 9 61.84 43.20 25.71
CA LEU A 9 60.82 42.28 26.23
C LEU A 9 59.46 42.94 26.02
N VAL A 10 58.70 42.46 25.04
CA VAL A 10 57.30 42.86 24.82
C VAL A 10 56.40 41.86 25.53
N ALA A 11 55.76 42.30 26.61
CA ALA A 11 54.73 41.55 27.32
C ALA A 11 53.44 41.54 26.48
N PHE A 12 53.10 40.40 25.89
CA PHE A 12 51.80 40.20 25.22
C PHE A 12 50.78 39.77 26.28
N ILE A 13 49.87 40.69 26.58
CA ILE A 13 48.68 40.37 27.38
C ILE A 13 47.73 39.58 26.47
N VAL A 14 47.63 38.27 26.69
CA VAL A 14 46.64 37.43 26.04
C VAL A 14 45.29 37.64 26.76
N LEU A 15 44.48 38.54 26.22
CA LEU A 15 43.05 38.56 26.48
C LEU A 15 42.45 37.30 25.88
N GLY A 16 42.13 36.34 26.73
CA GLY A 16 41.36 35.14 26.35
C GLY A 16 39.96 35.56 25.91
N PHE A 17 39.72 35.70 24.63
CA PHE A 17 38.37 35.60 24.07
C PHE A 17 37.95 34.13 24.14
N THR A 18 37.16 33.80 25.12
CA THR A 18 36.33 32.56 25.08
C THR A 18 35.30 32.80 23.99
N VAL A 19 35.63 32.45 22.74
CA VAL A 19 34.63 32.22 21.72
C VAL A 19 33.84 31.00 22.21
N GLY A 20 32.71 31.28 22.85
CA GLY A 20 31.68 30.25 23.04
C GLY A 20 31.38 29.67 21.69
N CYS A 21 31.75 28.43 21.42
CA CYS A 21 31.19 27.65 20.36
C CYS A 21 29.69 27.51 20.70
N ASN A 22 28.93 28.55 20.28
CA ASN A 22 27.53 28.38 20.08
C ASN A 22 27.45 27.36 18.94
N GLY A 23 27.03 26.13 19.28
CA GLY A 23 26.84 25.06 18.32
C GLY A 23 25.89 25.54 17.23
N GLY A 24 26.48 26.15 16.20
CA GLY A 24 25.79 26.39 14.95
C GLY A 24 25.32 25.06 14.46
N GLY A 25 24.01 24.91 14.36
CA GLY A 25 23.40 23.74 13.75
C GLY A 25 24.12 23.46 12.44
N GLY A 26 24.77 22.31 12.36
CA GLY A 26 25.35 21.80 11.14
C GLY A 26 24.28 21.85 10.07
N LYS A 27 24.67 22.10 8.84
CA LYS A 27 23.81 21.94 7.66
C LYS A 27 23.07 20.61 7.86
N GLY A 28 21.76 20.71 8.15
CA GLY A 28 21.00 19.62 8.67
C GLY A 28 21.10 18.41 7.74
N ASP A 29 21.54 17.29 8.30
CA ASP A 29 21.43 16.03 7.59
C ASP A 29 19.99 15.86 7.15
N VAL A 30 19.80 15.47 5.89
CA VAL A 30 18.46 15.20 5.34
C VAL A 30 17.83 14.01 6.09
N ILE A 31 16.51 13.95 6.14
CA ILE A 31 15.79 12.74 6.55
C ILE A 31 15.47 11.95 5.29
N LYS A 32 15.91 10.70 5.25
CA LYS A 32 15.77 9.85 4.07
C LYS A 32 14.59 8.91 4.24
N ILE A 33 13.68 8.96 3.28
CA ILE A 33 12.55 8.03 3.16
C ILE A 33 12.79 7.16 1.93
N GLY A 34 12.92 5.85 2.14
CA GLY A 34 13.02 4.89 1.06
C GLY A 34 11.63 4.55 0.53
N VAL A 35 11.46 4.47 -0.78
CA VAL A 35 10.24 4.00 -1.42
C VAL A 35 10.60 2.84 -2.33
N PHE A 36 10.02 1.65 -2.09
CA PHE A 36 10.19 0.48 -2.95
C PHE A 36 8.83 0.02 -3.45
N GLU A 37 8.54 0.34 -4.70
CA GLU A 37 7.28 0.03 -5.37
C GLU A 37 7.57 -0.65 -6.71
N PRO A 38 6.61 -1.39 -7.29
CA PRO A 38 6.75 -1.89 -8.65
C PRO A 38 6.55 -0.73 -9.64
N PHE A 39 7.65 -0.12 -10.08
CA PHE A 39 7.60 0.92 -11.12
C PHE A 39 7.72 0.34 -12.53
N THR A 40 8.03 -0.96 -12.62
CA THR A 40 8.00 -1.75 -13.87
C THR A 40 7.44 -3.14 -13.59
N GLY A 41 7.10 -3.88 -14.66
CA GLY A 41 6.55 -5.24 -14.56
C GLY A 41 5.03 -5.26 -14.47
N ALA A 42 4.46 -6.41 -14.07
CA ALA A 42 3.03 -6.69 -14.13
C ALA A 42 2.17 -5.78 -13.23
N ASN A 43 2.75 -5.22 -12.16
CA ASN A 43 2.05 -4.38 -11.18
C ASN A 43 2.46 -2.90 -11.26
N ALA A 44 3.06 -2.46 -12.36
CA ALA A 44 3.63 -1.11 -12.51
C ALA A 44 2.59 -0.01 -12.24
N SER A 45 1.38 -0.15 -12.74
CA SER A 45 0.30 0.83 -12.53
C SER A 45 -0.01 1.02 -11.04
N GLY A 46 -0.07 -0.05 -10.25
CA GLY A 46 -0.29 0.04 -8.80
C GLY A 46 0.82 0.81 -8.08
N GLY A 47 2.08 0.53 -8.43
CA GLY A 47 3.23 1.21 -7.84
C GLY A 47 3.34 2.68 -8.25
N GLU A 48 3.07 3.00 -9.50
CA GLU A 48 3.06 4.38 -10.00
C GLU A 48 1.96 5.21 -9.33
N LEU A 49 0.73 4.68 -9.25
CA LEU A 49 -0.38 5.35 -8.58
C LEU A 49 -0.09 5.59 -7.09
N THR A 50 0.48 4.59 -6.40
CA THR A 50 0.91 4.75 -5.00
C THR A 50 1.94 5.88 -4.87
N TYR A 51 2.90 5.94 -5.78
CA TYR A 51 3.93 6.98 -5.75
C TYR A 51 3.40 8.37 -6.06
N GLU A 52 2.40 8.51 -6.94
CA GLU A 52 1.71 9.78 -7.19
C GLU A 52 1.14 10.38 -5.88
N GLY A 53 0.57 9.54 -5.01
CA GLY A 53 0.10 9.96 -3.69
C GLY A 53 1.23 10.40 -2.75
N ILE A 54 2.35 9.67 -2.75
CA ILE A 54 3.55 10.02 -1.99
C ILE A 54 4.10 11.37 -2.47
N GLU A 55 4.10 11.65 -3.77
CA GLU A 55 4.57 12.93 -4.32
C GLU A 55 3.69 14.11 -3.87
N ILE A 56 2.36 13.94 -3.85
CA ILE A 56 1.46 14.97 -3.30
C ILE A 56 1.79 15.23 -1.83
N ALA A 57 1.98 14.20 -1.03
CA ALA A 57 2.28 14.33 0.39
C ALA A 57 3.66 14.99 0.63
N LEU A 58 4.67 14.63 -0.14
CA LEU A 58 6.00 15.25 -0.10
C LEU A 58 5.95 16.74 -0.43
N GLU A 59 5.18 17.15 -1.43
CA GLU A 59 4.99 18.56 -1.77
C GLU A 59 4.30 19.35 -0.64
N GLN A 60 3.37 18.71 0.08
CA GLN A 60 2.71 19.32 1.23
C GLN A 60 3.64 19.42 2.46
N VAL A 61 4.49 18.42 2.68
CA VAL A 61 5.41 18.35 3.82
C VAL A 61 6.82 17.98 3.38
N PRO A 62 7.56 18.91 2.76
CA PRO A 62 8.92 18.64 2.24
C PRO A 62 10.00 18.64 3.34
N GLU A 63 9.63 19.01 4.57
CA GLU A 63 10.56 19.14 5.70
C GLU A 63 9.92 18.65 7.00
N VAL A 64 10.69 18.04 7.87
CA VAL A 64 10.28 17.64 9.22
C VAL A 64 11.45 17.83 10.19
N LEU A 65 11.18 18.26 11.43
CA LEU A 65 12.21 18.61 12.44
C LEU A 65 13.22 19.64 11.92
N GLY A 66 12.81 20.58 11.03
CA GLY A 66 13.70 21.57 10.40
C GLY A 66 14.72 20.98 9.42
N ARG A 67 14.50 19.75 8.98
CA ARG A 67 15.37 19.02 8.02
C ARG A 67 14.59 18.69 6.77
N LYS A 68 15.22 18.81 5.60
CA LYS A 68 14.63 18.41 4.33
C LYS A 68 14.43 16.91 4.27
N ILE A 69 13.38 16.50 3.57
CA ILE A 69 13.13 15.10 3.26
C ILE A 69 13.72 14.78 1.89
N GLU A 70 14.47 13.69 1.81
CA GLU A 70 14.95 13.07 0.59
C GLU A 70 14.23 11.75 0.37
N VAL A 71 13.43 11.63 -0.68
CA VAL A 71 12.79 10.39 -1.07
C VAL A 71 13.70 9.63 -2.03
N ILE A 72 14.04 8.38 -1.67
CA ILE A 72 14.87 7.48 -2.48
C ILE A 72 13.98 6.40 -3.07
N LYS A 73 13.72 6.51 -4.38
CA LYS A 73 12.85 5.62 -5.14
C LYS A 73 13.64 4.42 -5.66
N VAL A 74 13.15 3.19 -5.43
CA VAL A 74 13.74 1.94 -5.91
C VAL A 74 12.64 1.08 -6.53
N ASP A 75 12.86 0.65 -7.77
CA ASP A 75 11.96 -0.25 -8.49
C ASP A 75 12.17 -1.70 -8.02
N ASN A 76 11.10 -2.38 -7.63
CA ASN A 76 11.11 -3.81 -7.29
C ASN A 76 10.65 -4.70 -8.46
N LYS A 77 10.35 -4.12 -9.61
CA LYS A 77 10.04 -4.78 -10.90
C LYS A 77 8.89 -5.80 -10.84
N SER A 78 8.02 -5.71 -9.86
CA SER A 78 6.96 -6.69 -9.58
C SER A 78 7.46 -8.09 -9.21
N GLU A 79 8.72 -8.21 -8.78
CA GLU A 79 9.39 -9.47 -8.49
C GLU A 79 9.81 -9.56 -7.01
N THR A 80 9.51 -10.66 -6.32
CA THR A 80 9.83 -10.83 -4.89
C THR A 80 11.33 -10.75 -4.59
N ALA A 81 12.17 -11.32 -5.47
CA ALA A 81 13.63 -11.23 -5.32
C ALA A 81 14.13 -9.78 -5.45
N GLU A 82 13.56 -9.00 -6.37
CA GLU A 82 13.91 -7.59 -6.55
C GLU A 82 13.36 -6.73 -5.42
N ALA A 83 12.21 -7.06 -4.85
CA ALA A 83 11.67 -6.41 -3.66
C ALA A 83 12.60 -6.57 -2.45
N ALA A 84 13.12 -7.78 -2.22
CA ALA A 84 14.14 -8.04 -1.21
C ALA A 84 15.43 -7.23 -1.48
N ASN A 85 15.92 -7.22 -2.73
CA ASN A 85 17.09 -6.46 -3.12
C ASN A 85 16.89 -4.94 -2.93
N ALA A 86 15.71 -4.43 -3.26
CA ALA A 86 15.33 -3.02 -3.07
C ALA A 86 15.37 -2.63 -1.59
N ALA A 87 14.74 -3.42 -0.71
CA ALA A 87 14.77 -3.21 0.72
C ALA A 87 16.20 -3.26 1.29
N GLN A 88 16.99 -4.26 0.89
CA GLN A 88 18.39 -4.39 1.31
C GLN A 88 19.23 -3.19 0.88
N ARG A 89 19.04 -2.70 -0.35
CA ARG A 89 19.70 -1.48 -0.84
C ARG A 89 19.34 -0.27 0.01
N LEU A 90 18.06 -0.05 0.29
CA LEU A 90 17.58 1.09 1.06
C LEU A 90 18.17 1.12 2.48
N VAL A 91 18.24 -0.05 3.15
CA VAL A 91 18.81 -0.13 4.51
C VAL A 91 20.33 -0.07 4.53
N ASP A 92 21.03 -0.80 3.65
CA ASP A 92 22.49 -0.95 3.74
C ASP A 92 23.26 0.16 3.06
N ARG A 93 22.84 0.53 1.84
CA ARG A 93 23.54 1.50 1.02
C ARG A 93 23.05 2.92 1.24
N ASP A 94 21.72 3.08 1.12
CA ASP A 94 21.10 4.41 1.10
C ASP A 94 20.86 4.93 2.52
N LYS A 95 20.84 4.02 3.54
CA LYS A 95 20.74 4.35 4.97
C LYS A 95 19.49 5.18 5.28
N VAL A 96 18.34 4.71 4.83
CA VAL A 96 17.07 5.40 5.04
C VAL A 96 16.60 5.32 6.50
N ASN A 97 15.82 6.30 6.93
CA ASN A 97 15.29 6.38 8.29
C ASN A 97 13.96 5.61 8.44
N VAL A 98 13.18 5.54 7.35
CA VAL A 98 11.92 4.81 7.24
C VAL A 98 11.72 4.39 5.79
N ILE A 99 10.99 3.29 5.58
CA ILE A 99 10.64 2.78 4.26
C ILE A 99 9.12 2.91 4.05
N ILE A 100 8.68 3.24 2.86
CA ILE A 100 7.29 3.19 2.40
C ILE A 100 7.20 2.18 1.25
N GLY A 101 6.17 1.35 1.27
CA GLY A 101 5.93 0.33 0.26
C GLY A 101 5.73 -1.05 0.88
N SER A 102 5.38 -2.02 0.10
CA SER A 102 5.18 -2.04 -1.34
C SER A 102 3.71 -2.30 -1.69
N TYR A 103 3.29 -1.91 -2.90
CA TYR A 103 2.12 -2.50 -3.51
C TYR A 103 2.29 -4.03 -3.59
N GLY A 104 1.27 -4.78 -3.16
CA GLY A 104 1.28 -6.23 -3.21
C GLY A 104 1.92 -6.91 -1.99
N SER A 105 1.20 -7.90 -1.44
CA SER A 105 1.57 -8.58 -0.19
C SER A 105 2.87 -9.39 -0.33
N SER A 106 3.03 -10.18 -1.40
CA SER A 106 4.24 -11.00 -1.61
C SER A 106 5.51 -10.15 -1.73
N LEU A 107 5.42 -8.96 -2.35
CA LEU A 107 6.55 -8.01 -2.46
C LEU A 107 6.90 -7.42 -1.10
N SER A 108 5.89 -7.05 -0.31
CA SER A 108 6.07 -6.53 1.06
C SER A 108 6.65 -7.58 2.00
N MET A 109 6.15 -8.82 1.96
CA MET A 109 6.65 -9.94 2.75
C MET A 109 8.12 -10.25 2.45
N ALA A 110 8.54 -10.14 1.18
CA ALA A 110 9.94 -10.33 0.79
C ALA A 110 10.91 -9.33 1.44
N ALA A 111 10.43 -8.12 1.79
CA ALA A 111 11.20 -7.12 2.51
C ALA A 111 11.15 -7.30 4.05
N GLY A 112 10.18 -8.06 4.57
CA GLY A 112 9.85 -8.13 5.98
C GLY A 112 11.02 -8.45 6.92
N GLU A 113 11.73 -9.55 6.67
CA GLU A 113 12.88 -9.94 7.49
C GLU A 113 14.06 -8.97 7.37
N ILE A 114 14.20 -8.28 6.24
CA ILE A 114 15.28 -7.32 6.01
C ILE A 114 15.07 -6.08 6.89
N VAL A 115 13.86 -5.50 6.88
CA VAL A 115 13.53 -4.31 7.67
C VAL A 115 13.58 -4.61 9.16
N LYS A 116 13.07 -5.78 9.59
CA LYS A 116 13.14 -6.25 10.98
C LYS A 116 14.57 -6.38 11.48
N LYS A 117 15.43 -7.08 10.74
CA LYS A 117 16.83 -7.30 11.07
C LYS A 117 17.63 -5.99 11.09
N ALA A 118 17.36 -5.10 10.15
CA ALA A 118 18.01 -3.79 10.07
C ALA A 118 17.48 -2.80 11.11
N LYS A 119 16.34 -3.09 11.75
CA LYS A 119 15.63 -2.18 12.65
C LYS A 119 15.27 -0.85 12.00
N VAL A 120 14.87 -0.90 10.73
CA VAL A 120 14.35 0.23 9.97
C VAL A 120 12.87 -0.01 9.72
N PRO A 121 11.96 0.85 10.21
CA PRO A 121 10.53 0.61 10.06
C PRO A 121 10.07 0.78 8.62
N ALA A 122 9.08 -0.03 8.23
CA ALA A 122 8.38 0.07 6.96
C ALA A 122 6.90 0.37 7.17
N VAL A 123 6.31 1.18 6.29
CA VAL A 123 4.88 1.49 6.23
C VAL A 123 4.34 1.02 4.89
N GLY A 124 3.62 -0.09 4.89
CA GLY A 124 2.93 -0.62 3.72
C GLY A 124 1.74 0.24 3.31
N CYS A 125 1.62 0.55 2.03
CA CYS A 125 0.51 1.31 1.49
C CYS A 125 -0.72 0.41 1.33
N SER A 126 -0.62 -0.65 0.53
CA SER A 126 -1.73 -1.55 0.17
C SER A 126 -1.48 -3.05 0.31
N PRO A 127 -0.48 -3.55 1.07
CA PRO A 127 -0.32 -4.99 1.25
C PRO A 127 -1.29 -5.49 2.32
N THR A 128 -2.31 -6.24 1.95
CA THR A 128 -3.46 -6.61 2.81
C THR A 128 -3.33 -7.96 3.52
N ASN A 129 -2.41 -8.84 3.06
CA ASN A 129 -2.23 -10.15 3.69
C ASN A 129 -1.72 -10.02 5.15
N PRO A 130 -2.33 -10.68 6.13
CA PRO A 130 -1.90 -10.60 7.54
C PRO A 130 -0.44 -10.96 7.77
N ALA A 131 0.14 -11.84 6.96
CA ALA A 131 1.54 -12.28 7.11
C ALA A 131 2.58 -11.15 6.88
N VAL A 132 2.18 -10.00 6.35
CA VAL A 132 3.09 -8.85 6.14
C VAL A 132 3.59 -8.29 7.47
N THR A 133 2.72 -8.22 8.47
CA THR A 133 3.02 -7.65 9.78
C THR A 133 3.15 -8.71 10.87
N LEU A 134 2.65 -9.93 10.62
CA LEU A 134 2.68 -11.02 11.59
C LEU A 134 4.11 -11.29 12.07
N ASP A 135 4.31 -11.26 13.40
CA ASP A 135 5.62 -11.43 14.04
C ASP A 135 6.70 -10.43 13.58
N ASN A 136 6.30 -9.29 13.03
CA ASN A 136 7.21 -8.25 12.53
C ASN A 136 6.88 -6.85 13.06
N ASP A 137 7.44 -6.49 14.19
CA ASP A 137 7.26 -5.22 14.88
C ASP A 137 7.94 -4.02 14.18
N TYR A 138 8.53 -4.22 13.00
CA TYR A 138 9.10 -3.18 12.13
C TYR A 138 8.32 -2.99 10.83
N TYR A 139 7.21 -3.72 10.61
CA TYR A 139 6.34 -3.51 9.47
C TYR A 139 4.95 -3.05 9.94
N PHE A 140 4.50 -1.93 9.44
CA PHE A 140 3.20 -1.31 9.71
C PHE A 140 2.47 -1.14 8.38
N ARG A 141 1.15 -0.88 8.39
CA ARG A 141 0.39 -0.59 7.17
C ARG A 141 -0.75 0.38 7.43
N VAL A 142 -1.14 1.11 6.37
CA VAL A 142 -2.25 2.06 6.42
C VAL A 142 -3.53 1.54 5.75
N CYS A 143 -3.49 0.34 5.16
CA CYS A 143 -4.63 -0.37 4.57
C CYS A 143 -5.31 -1.31 5.57
N PHE A 144 -6.56 -1.72 5.30
CA PHE A 144 -7.20 -2.83 5.99
C PHE A 144 -6.53 -4.18 5.64
N ILE A 145 -7.00 -5.29 6.25
CA ILE A 145 -6.42 -6.62 6.04
C ILE A 145 -7.41 -7.60 5.41
N ASP A 146 -6.89 -8.65 4.74
CA ASP A 146 -7.67 -9.66 4.01
C ASP A 146 -8.75 -10.39 4.82
N PRO A 147 -8.62 -10.68 6.14
CA PRO A 147 -9.72 -11.25 6.92
C PRO A 147 -10.98 -10.40 6.90
N PHE A 148 -10.82 -9.07 7.00
CA PHE A 148 -11.93 -8.12 6.88
C PHE A 148 -12.42 -8.04 5.44
N GLN A 149 -11.51 -7.89 4.46
CA GLN A 149 -11.84 -7.80 3.04
C GLN A 149 -12.60 -9.02 2.54
N GLY A 150 -12.15 -10.23 2.87
CA GLY A 150 -12.82 -11.49 2.50
C GLY A 150 -14.22 -11.58 3.10
N THR A 151 -14.39 -11.16 4.35
CA THR A 151 -15.70 -11.10 5.02
C THR A 151 -16.63 -10.08 4.35
N VAL A 152 -16.13 -8.90 3.97
CA VAL A 152 -16.89 -7.86 3.24
C VAL A 152 -17.43 -8.44 1.94
N MET A 153 -16.58 -9.07 1.14
CA MET A 153 -16.99 -9.61 -0.18
C MET A 153 -17.91 -10.83 -0.05
N ALA A 154 -17.71 -11.70 0.92
CA ALA A 154 -18.63 -12.83 1.20
C ALA A 154 -20.02 -12.34 1.65
N ASN A 155 -20.06 -11.32 2.52
CA ASN A 155 -21.30 -10.68 2.93
C ASN A 155 -22.00 -9.96 1.77
N PHE A 156 -21.24 -9.25 0.92
CA PHE A 156 -21.80 -8.60 -0.27
C PHE A 156 -22.42 -9.63 -1.21
N ALA A 157 -21.71 -10.73 -1.52
CA ALA A 157 -22.22 -11.82 -2.32
C ALA A 157 -23.53 -12.38 -1.76
N THR A 158 -23.59 -12.65 -0.47
CA THR A 158 -24.76 -13.29 0.18
C THR A 158 -25.92 -12.31 0.36
N LYS A 159 -25.66 -11.09 0.87
CA LYS A 159 -26.71 -10.16 1.30
C LYS A 159 -27.19 -9.24 0.18
N ASN A 160 -26.29 -8.79 -0.69
CA ASN A 160 -26.61 -7.86 -1.76
C ASN A 160 -26.97 -8.57 -3.06
N LEU A 161 -26.27 -9.67 -3.38
CA LEU A 161 -26.52 -10.44 -4.61
C LEU A 161 -27.40 -11.68 -4.38
N GLY A 162 -27.65 -12.07 -3.12
CA GLY A 162 -28.49 -13.22 -2.78
C GLY A 162 -27.85 -14.58 -3.04
N ALA A 163 -26.54 -14.61 -3.28
CA ALA A 163 -25.81 -15.83 -3.63
C ALA A 163 -25.83 -16.86 -2.51
N LYS A 164 -26.00 -18.13 -2.89
CA LYS A 164 -25.95 -19.30 -2.01
C LYS A 164 -24.79 -20.22 -2.34
N THR A 165 -24.30 -20.15 -3.59
CA THR A 165 -23.19 -20.95 -4.08
C THR A 165 -22.15 -20.05 -4.71
N ALA A 166 -20.88 -20.41 -4.58
CA ALA A 166 -19.78 -19.68 -5.18
C ALA A 166 -18.76 -20.63 -5.83
N ALA A 167 -18.07 -20.13 -6.84
CA ALA A 167 -16.77 -20.66 -7.25
C ALA A 167 -15.68 -19.66 -6.89
N VAL A 168 -14.48 -20.15 -6.64
CA VAL A 168 -13.30 -19.31 -6.40
C VAL A 168 -12.19 -19.68 -7.36
N ILE A 169 -11.42 -18.66 -7.80
CA ILE A 169 -10.24 -18.86 -8.62
C ILE A 169 -9.12 -17.95 -8.11
N LYS A 170 -7.92 -18.53 -7.89
CA LYS A 170 -6.78 -17.84 -7.27
C LYS A 170 -5.50 -17.97 -8.07
N ASP A 171 -4.66 -16.94 -8.02
CA ASP A 171 -3.25 -17.02 -8.40
C ASP A 171 -2.46 -17.69 -7.28
N VAL A 172 -1.92 -18.89 -7.55
CA VAL A 172 -1.17 -19.67 -6.54
C VAL A 172 0.23 -19.14 -6.27
N GLN A 173 0.70 -18.16 -7.02
CA GLN A 173 2.01 -17.53 -6.84
C GLN A 173 1.94 -16.20 -6.07
N GLN A 174 0.71 -15.73 -5.73
CA GLN A 174 0.48 -14.50 -5.00
C GLN A 174 -0.12 -14.78 -3.62
N ASP A 175 0.62 -14.47 -2.55
CA ASP A 175 0.14 -14.65 -1.17
C ASP A 175 -1.15 -13.86 -0.90
N TYR A 176 -1.33 -12.70 -1.56
CA TYR A 176 -2.56 -11.92 -1.55
C TYR A 176 -3.76 -12.77 -2.05
N SER A 177 -3.69 -13.27 -3.28
CA SER A 177 -4.80 -14.01 -3.90
C SER A 177 -5.13 -15.29 -3.12
N VAL A 178 -4.11 -16.03 -2.69
CA VAL A 178 -4.27 -17.26 -1.89
C VAL A 178 -4.92 -16.95 -0.54
N GLY A 179 -4.45 -15.91 0.15
CA GLY A 179 -4.97 -15.51 1.46
C GLY A 179 -6.40 -14.99 1.38
N LEU A 180 -6.67 -14.08 0.45
CA LEU A 180 -7.97 -13.45 0.31
C LEU A 180 -9.06 -14.46 -0.10
N VAL A 181 -8.76 -15.41 -1.01
CA VAL A 181 -9.68 -16.51 -1.33
C VAL A 181 -10.01 -17.32 -0.07
N LYS A 182 -9.00 -17.65 0.74
CA LYS A 182 -9.24 -18.40 1.99
C LYS A 182 -10.24 -17.66 2.91
N PHE A 183 -10.05 -16.37 3.15
CA PHE A 183 -10.92 -15.61 4.04
C PHE A 183 -12.33 -15.43 3.48
N PHE A 184 -12.46 -15.27 2.17
CA PHE A 184 -13.77 -15.29 1.51
C PHE A 184 -14.46 -16.63 1.70
N VAL A 185 -13.79 -17.75 1.41
CA VAL A 185 -14.31 -19.11 1.53
C VAL A 185 -14.77 -19.40 2.96
N ASP A 186 -13.94 -19.09 3.96
CA ASP A 186 -14.27 -19.29 5.37
C ASP A 186 -15.54 -18.51 5.75
N SER A 187 -15.64 -17.25 5.38
CA SER A 187 -16.80 -16.40 5.67
C SER A 187 -18.05 -16.79 4.89
N PHE A 188 -17.91 -17.17 3.62
CA PHE A 188 -19.02 -17.59 2.78
C PHE A 188 -19.62 -18.92 3.25
N LYS A 189 -18.78 -19.91 3.58
CA LYS A 189 -19.19 -21.19 4.16
C LYS A 189 -19.86 -21.03 5.51
N ALA A 190 -19.35 -20.15 6.37
CA ALA A 190 -19.97 -19.89 7.67
C ALA A 190 -21.43 -19.41 7.55
N THR A 191 -21.76 -18.71 6.45
CA THR A 191 -23.10 -18.20 6.20
C THR A 191 -23.98 -19.17 5.40
N ASN A 192 -23.43 -19.84 4.38
CA ASN A 192 -24.20 -20.61 3.40
C ASN A 192 -24.04 -22.14 3.53
N GLY A 193 -23.14 -22.62 4.41
CA GLY A 193 -22.86 -24.04 4.64
C GLY A 193 -21.60 -24.54 3.94
N GLU A 194 -21.09 -25.69 4.38
CA GLU A 194 -19.81 -26.25 3.90
C GLU A 194 -19.80 -26.55 2.39
N ASP A 195 -20.93 -26.95 1.82
CA ASP A 195 -21.05 -27.31 0.40
C ASP A 195 -21.32 -26.10 -0.51
N SER A 196 -21.25 -24.87 0.02
CA SER A 196 -21.56 -23.66 -0.75
C SER A 196 -20.48 -23.26 -1.77
N ILE A 197 -19.24 -23.76 -1.64
CA ILE A 197 -18.17 -23.56 -2.60
C ILE A 197 -18.17 -24.75 -3.56
N LEU A 198 -18.62 -24.52 -4.80
CA LEU A 198 -18.79 -25.59 -5.79
C LEU A 198 -17.47 -25.92 -6.51
N VAL A 199 -16.61 -24.93 -6.71
CA VAL A 199 -15.33 -25.07 -7.41
C VAL A 199 -14.26 -24.21 -6.76
N GLU A 200 -13.09 -24.79 -6.52
CA GLU A 200 -11.86 -24.06 -6.25
C GLU A 200 -10.89 -24.27 -7.43
N ALA A 201 -10.67 -23.23 -8.23
CA ALA A 201 -9.77 -23.24 -9.35
C ALA A 201 -8.51 -22.41 -9.06
N SER A 202 -7.49 -22.58 -9.88
CA SER A 202 -6.24 -21.82 -9.74
C SER A 202 -5.55 -21.60 -11.08
N TYR A 203 -4.70 -20.57 -11.11
CA TYR A 203 -3.81 -20.23 -12.21
C TYR A 203 -2.46 -19.76 -11.65
N LYS A 204 -1.51 -19.42 -12.51
CA LYS A 204 -0.21 -18.85 -12.14
C LYS A 204 -0.08 -17.44 -12.69
N SER A 205 0.63 -16.58 -11.98
CA SER A 205 0.95 -15.23 -12.43
C SER A 205 1.48 -15.26 -13.88
N GLY A 206 0.93 -14.38 -14.72
CA GLY A 206 1.27 -14.29 -16.14
C GLY A 206 0.53 -15.25 -17.07
N ASP A 207 -0.35 -16.13 -16.54
CA ASP A 207 -1.23 -16.95 -17.39
C ASP A 207 -2.14 -16.05 -18.23
N GLN A 208 -2.34 -16.45 -19.51
CA GLN A 208 -3.13 -15.68 -20.49
C GLN A 208 -4.38 -16.42 -20.94
N ASP A 209 -4.54 -17.69 -20.60
CA ASP A 209 -5.67 -18.55 -20.96
C ASP A 209 -6.24 -19.22 -19.73
N PHE A 210 -7.49 -18.88 -19.41
CA PHE A 210 -8.25 -19.38 -18.27
C PHE A 210 -9.37 -20.34 -18.69
N SER A 211 -9.41 -20.76 -19.96
CA SER A 211 -10.50 -21.54 -20.55
C SER A 211 -10.79 -22.83 -19.78
N SER A 212 -9.74 -23.53 -19.30
CA SER A 212 -9.90 -24.77 -18.55
C SER A 212 -10.61 -24.53 -17.20
N GLN A 213 -10.19 -23.53 -16.45
CA GLN A 213 -10.76 -23.15 -15.16
C GLN A 213 -12.20 -22.65 -15.32
N LEU A 214 -12.41 -21.77 -16.32
CA LEU A 214 -13.73 -21.18 -16.60
C LEU A 214 -14.75 -22.23 -17.06
N ASN A 215 -14.36 -23.19 -17.90
CA ASN A 215 -15.25 -24.28 -18.30
C ASN A 215 -15.66 -25.16 -17.11
N ASN A 216 -14.75 -25.43 -16.17
CA ASN A 216 -15.07 -26.18 -14.95
C ASN A 216 -16.07 -25.39 -14.07
N ILE A 217 -15.86 -24.08 -13.90
CA ILE A 217 -16.76 -23.18 -13.16
C ILE A 217 -18.12 -23.10 -13.85
N LYS A 218 -18.14 -22.94 -15.19
CA LYS A 218 -19.38 -22.91 -15.97
C LYS A 218 -20.23 -24.17 -15.80
N GLN A 219 -19.60 -25.35 -15.77
CA GLN A 219 -20.31 -26.62 -15.56
C GLN A 219 -20.92 -26.71 -14.15
N ALA A 220 -20.28 -26.17 -13.15
CA ALA A 220 -20.78 -26.16 -11.77
C ALA A 220 -21.91 -25.13 -11.57
N ASN A 221 -21.98 -24.11 -12.43
CA ASN A 221 -22.99 -23.06 -12.43
C ASN A 221 -23.21 -22.39 -11.07
N PRO A 222 -22.19 -21.79 -10.44
CA PRO A 222 -22.34 -21.08 -9.17
C PRO A 222 -23.16 -19.79 -9.33
N ASP A 223 -23.70 -19.27 -8.22
CA ASP A 223 -24.40 -17.99 -8.20
C ASP A 223 -23.43 -16.81 -8.39
N VAL A 224 -22.18 -16.93 -7.88
CA VAL A 224 -21.13 -15.91 -7.99
C VAL A 224 -19.76 -16.54 -8.20
N ILE A 225 -18.81 -15.77 -8.76
CA ILE A 225 -17.41 -16.16 -8.90
C ILE A 225 -16.56 -15.16 -8.12
N PHE A 226 -15.70 -15.63 -7.21
CA PHE A 226 -14.72 -14.79 -6.52
C PHE A 226 -13.32 -15.03 -7.06
N ALA A 227 -12.71 -14.00 -7.67
CA ALA A 227 -11.49 -14.11 -8.46
C ALA A 227 -10.44 -13.04 -8.08
N PRO A 228 -10.02 -12.94 -6.79
CA PRO A 228 -9.07 -11.91 -6.38
C PRO A 228 -7.67 -12.21 -6.92
N GLY A 229 -7.25 -11.44 -7.90
CA GLY A 229 -5.92 -11.48 -8.51
C GLY A 229 -5.49 -10.07 -8.86
N ASN A 230 -4.29 -9.92 -9.41
CA ASN A 230 -3.87 -8.63 -9.93
C ASN A 230 -4.75 -8.19 -11.10
N TYR A 231 -4.84 -6.88 -11.31
CA TYR A 231 -5.75 -6.28 -12.29
C TYR A 231 -5.61 -6.85 -13.71
N GLY A 232 -4.39 -7.14 -14.18
CA GLY A 232 -4.14 -7.61 -15.54
C GLY A 232 -4.75 -8.97 -15.85
N GLU A 233 -4.42 -9.98 -15.05
CA GLU A 233 -4.95 -11.34 -15.18
C GLU A 233 -6.45 -11.38 -14.90
N SER A 234 -6.91 -10.63 -13.88
CA SER A 234 -8.32 -10.60 -13.51
C SER A 234 -9.19 -10.01 -14.60
N ALA A 235 -8.78 -8.90 -15.21
CA ALA A 235 -9.51 -8.31 -16.35
C ALA A 235 -9.58 -9.27 -17.54
N LEU A 236 -8.48 -9.95 -17.85
CA LEU A 236 -8.44 -10.93 -18.94
C LEU A 236 -9.30 -12.17 -18.63
N LEU A 237 -9.29 -12.64 -17.39
CA LEU A 237 -10.15 -13.73 -16.93
C LEU A 237 -11.64 -13.38 -17.09
N ILE A 238 -12.05 -12.20 -16.64
CA ILE A 238 -13.43 -11.73 -16.78
C ILE A 238 -13.82 -11.64 -18.24
N LYS A 239 -12.97 -11.09 -19.09
CA LYS A 239 -13.22 -11.01 -20.54
C LYS A 239 -13.41 -12.39 -21.16
N GLN A 240 -12.64 -13.40 -20.77
CA GLN A 240 -12.79 -14.77 -21.24
C GLN A 240 -14.07 -15.42 -20.67
N ALA A 241 -14.44 -15.13 -19.41
CA ALA A 241 -15.69 -15.62 -18.82
C ALA A 241 -16.90 -15.11 -19.62
N ARG A 242 -16.96 -13.80 -19.93
CA ARG A 242 -18.04 -13.22 -20.74
C ARG A 242 -18.05 -13.78 -22.17
N ALA A 243 -16.88 -14.03 -22.78
CA ALA A 243 -16.77 -14.66 -24.09
C ALA A 243 -17.26 -16.12 -24.11
N LEU A 244 -17.35 -16.76 -22.95
CA LEU A 244 -17.95 -18.08 -22.74
C LEU A 244 -19.44 -18.02 -22.36
N ASP A 245 -20.11 -16.88 -22.49
CA ASP A 245 -21.50 -16.65 -22.06
C ASP A 245 -21.71 -17.01 -20.58
N MET A 246 -20.78 -16.61 -19.71
CA MET A 246 -20.92 -16.72 -18.27
C MET A 246 -21.39 -15.38 -17.73
N ASP A 247 -22.67 -15.30 -17.32
CA ASP A 247 -23.32 -14.07 -16.87
C ASP A 247 -23.30 -13.90 -15.33
N GLN A 248 -22.69 -14.86 -14.60
CA GLN A 248 -22.60 -14.77 -13.15
C GLN A 248 -21.84 -13.50 -12.71
N PRO A 249 -22.27 -12.86 -11.60
CA PRO A 249 -21.50 -11.82 -10.97
C PRO A 249 -20.08 -12.28 -10.63
N ILE A 250 -19.08 -11.46 -10.98
CA ILE A 250 -17.67 -11.73 -10.69
C ILE A 250 -17.20 -10.71 -9.67
N LEU A 251 -16.66 -11.21 -8.56
CA LEU A 251 -16.22 -10.42 -7.43
C LEU A 251 -14.70 -10.49 -7.29
N GLY A 252 -14.10 -9.39 -6.87
CA GLY A 252 -12.66 -9.33 -6.61
C GLY A 252 -12.27 -8.49 -5.43
N GLY A 253 -10.98 -8.16 -5.37
CA GLY A 253 -10.40 -7.37 -4.30
C GLY A 253 -9.88 -6.01 -4.76
N ASP A 254 -9.23 -5.33 -3.86
CA ASP A 254 -8.75 -3.96 -3.99
C ASP A 254 -7.78 -3.71 -5.15
N THR A 255 -7.06 -4.74 -5.58
CA THR A 255 -6.11 -4.68 -6.71
C THR A 255 -6.75 -4.29 -8.05
N TRP A 256 -8.10 -4.35 -8.18
CA TRP A 256 -8.80 -4.03 -9.42
C TRP A 256 -8.99 -2.53 -9.64
N GLU A 257 -8.71 -1.68 -8.66
CA GLU A 257 -8.87 -0.23 -8.79
C GLU A 257 -7.71 0.41 -9.57
N SER A 258 -7.51 -0.04 -10.80
CA SER A 258 -6.53 0.48 -11.75
C SER A 258 -7.20 0.79 -13.09
N GLY A 259 -6.78 1.87 -13.75
CA GLY A 259 -7.23 2.19 -15.11
C GLY A 259 -6.96 1.05 -16.08
N ASP A 260 -5.83 0.34 -15.92
CA ASP A 260 -5.47 -0.81 -16.75
C ASP A 260 -6.50 -1.96 -16.65
N PHE A 261 -7.15 -2.13 -15.48
CA PHE A 261 -8.22 -3.11 -15.33
C PHE A 261 -9.39 -2.82 -16.30
N ILE A 262 -9.78 -1.56 -16.41
CA ILE A 262 -10.84 -1.11 -17.32
C ILE A 262 -10.37 -1.22 -18.76
N ASP A 263 -9.16 -0.76 -19.07
CA ASP A 263 -8.62 -0.77 -20.43
C ASP A 263 -8.45 -2.20 -21.01
N ILE A 264 -8.00 -3.15 -20.20
CA ILE A 264 -7.84 -4.55 -20.59
C ILE A 264 -9.21 -5.23 -20.70
N GLY A 265 -10.08 -5.03 -19.72
CA GLY A 265 -11.38 -5.69 -19.62
C GLY A 265 -12.40 -5.16 -20.60
N GLY A 266 -12.36 -3.86 -20.90
CA GLY A 266 -13.34 -3.17 -21.72
C GLY A 266 -14.76 -3.34 -21.18
N ALA A 267 -15.75 -3.50 -22.06
CA ALA A 267 -17.14 -3.68 -21.65
C ALA A 267 -17.38 -4.92 -20.75
N ALA A 268 -16.51 -5.92 -20.78
CA ALA A 268 -16.69 -7.15 -20.01
C ALA A 268 -16.60 -6.92 -18.48
N VAL A 269 -15.91 -5.88 -18.04
CA VAL A 269 -15.77 -5.54 -16.60
C VAL A 269 -16.84 -4.56 -16.11
N GLU A 270 -17.74 -4.08 -16.98
CA GLU A 270 -18.84 -3.21 -16.60
C GLU A 270 -20.13 -3.99 -16.25
N ASP A 271 -20.17 -5.29 -16.53
CA ASP A 271 -21.36 -6.13 -16.38
C ASP A 271 -21.23 -7.06 -15.17
N ASP A 272 -21.97 -6.74 -14.10
CA ASP A 272 -22.00 -7.50 -12.85
C ASP A 272 -20.60 -7.82 -12.29
N VAL A 273 -19.71 -6.83 -12.27
CA VAL A 273 -18.38 -6.91 -11.69
C VAL A 273 -18.29 -6.01 -10.45
N TYR A 274 -17.86 -6.58 -9.33
CA TYR A 274 -17.81 -5.92 -8.04
C TYR A 274 -16.50 -6.19 -7.32
N PHE A 275 -15.96 -5.19 -6.63
CA PHE A 275 -14.71 -5.37 -5.89
C PHE A 275 -14.63 -4.48 -4.64
N SER A 276 -13.91 -4.93 -3.65
CA SER A 276 -13.61 -4.14 -2.45
C SER A 276 -12.50 -3.14 -2.74
N SER A 277 -12.54 -1.99 -2.08
CA SER A 277 -11.48 -0.99 -2.12
C SER A 277 -11.33 -0.27 -0.78
N HIS A 278 -10.25 0.50 -0.62
CA HIS A 278 -9.92 1.24 0.60
C HIS A 278 -10.50 2.64 0.65
N PHE A 279 -10.91 3.18 -0.49
CA PHE A 279 -11.30 4.57 -0.66
C PHE A 279 -12.19 4.74 -1.88
N SER A 280 -13.01 5.78 -1.90
CA SER A 280 -13.74 6.22 -3.08
C SER A 280 -13.58 7.72 -3.27
N SER A 281 -13.13 8.14 -4.44
CA SER A 281 -13.06 9.56 -4.79
C SER A 281 -14.44 10.21 -4.93
N ALA A 282 -15.49 9.41 -5.13
CA ALA A 282 -16.86 9.89 -5.21
C ALA A 282 -17.49 10.23 -3.84
N GLU A 283 -16.94 9.64 -2.76
CA GLU A 283 -17.46 9.78 -1.39
C GLU A 283 -16.33 10.14 -0.42
N PRO A 284 -15.81 11.39 -0.47
CA PRO A 284 -14.78 11.83 0.45
C PRO A 284 -15.31 11.78 1.88
N ILE A 285 -14.52 11.22 2.80
CA ILE A 285 -14.98 10.88 4.16
C ILE A 285 -14.60 11.91 5.22
N ASN A 286 -13.71 12.85 4.88
CA ASN A 286 -13.27 13.92 5.76
C ASN A 286 -12.58 15.04 4.95
N ALA A 287 -12.24 16.16 5.64
CA ALA A 287 -11.59 17.31 5.00
C ALA A 287 -10.18 17.00 4.41
N GLU A 288 -9.47 16.00 4.95
CA GLU A 288 -8.17 15.60 4.39
C GLU A 288 -8.36 14.82 3.07
N SER A 289 -9.46 14.04 2.96
CA SER A 289 -9.86 13.41 1.69
C SER A 289 -10.14 14.47 0.63
N ASP A 290 -10.95 15.48 0.94
CA ASP A 290 -11.28 16.59 0.01
C ASP A 290 -10.03 17.34 -0.47
N LYS A 291 -9.13 17.63 0.48
CA LYS A 291 -7.87 18.30 0.21
C LYS A 291 -6.99 17.46 -0.71
N PHE A 292 -6.80 16.17 -0.41
CA PHE A 292 -6.02 15.24 -1.21
C PHE A 292 -6.57 15.15 -2.64
N LEU A 293 -7.88 14.96 -2.80
CA LEU A 293 -8.55 14.87 -4.11
C LEU A 293 -8.33 16.13 -4.95
N THR A 294 -8.45 17.31 -4.31
CA THR A 294 -8.21 18.59 -4.97
C THR A 294 -6.79 18.70 -5.48
N LEU A 295 -5.79 18.43 -4.63
CA LEU A 295 -4.37 18.51 -4.98
C LEU A 295 -3.99 17.49 -6.07
N TYR A 296 -4.53 16.28 -5.98
CA TYR A 296 -4.27 15.23 -6.95
C TYR A 296 -4.81 15.61 -8.33
N LYS A 297 -6.05 16.11 -8.39
CA LYS A 297 -6.67 16.55 -9.64
C LYS A 297 -5.95 17.75 -10.25
N GLU A 298 -5.53 18.71 -9.43
CA GLU A 298 -4.73 19.86 -9.88
C GLU A 298 -3.40 19.44 -10.50
N LYS A 299 -2.72 18.46 -9.89
CA LYS A 299 -1.39 18.00 -10.34
C LYS A 299 -1.46 17.08 -11.55
N TYR A 300 -2.36 16.08 -11.53
CA TYR A 300 -2.38 15.00 -12.53
C TYR A 300 -3.53 15.12 -13.55
N GLY A 301 -4.50 16.00 -13.34
CA GLY A 301 -5.63 16.22 -14.26
C GLY A 301 -6.60 15.04 -14.35
N LYS A 302 -6.53 14.08 -13.41
CA LYS A 302 -7.38 12.89 -13.33
C LYS A 302 -7.93 12.69 -11.92
N GLU A 303 -8.93 11.83 -11.75
CA GLU A 303 -9.42 11.46 -10.43
C GLU A 303 -8.40 10.55 -9.72
N ALA A 304 -8.30 10.72 -8.40
CA ALA A 304 -7.47 9.86 -7.57
C ALA A 304 -8.15 8.52 -7.34
N ASN A 305 -7.34 7.48 -7.11
CA ASN A 305 -7.82 6.16 -6.69
C ASN A 305 -7.31 5.82 -5.28
N ALA A 306 -7.69 4.63 -4.78
CA ALA A 306 -7.31 4.18 -3.46
C ALA A 306 -5.79 4.05 -3.27
N PHE A 307 -5.04 3.62 -4.29
CA PHE A 307 -3.58 3.45 -4.17
C PHE A 307 -2.87 4.78 -3.97
N ALA A 308 -3.28 5.81 -4.71
CA ALA A 308 -2.76 7.16 -4.52
C ALA A 308 -3.10 7.70 -3.12
N ALA A 309 -4.33 7.50 -2.66
CA ALA A 309 -4.74 7.92 -1.33
C ALA A 309 -3.98 7.20 -0.21
N LEU A 310 -3.71 5.89 -0.37
CA LEU A 310 -2.90 5.10 0.58
C LEU A 310 -1.42 5.49 0.55
N GLY A 311 -0.86 5.81 -0.61
CA GLY A 311 0.50 6.34 -0.73
C GLY A 311 0.67 7.67 -0.01
N TYR A 312 -0.32 8.57 -0.17
CA TYR A 312 -0.40 9.82 0.59
C TYR A 312 -0.43 9.56 2.09
N ASP A 313 -1.32 8.69 2.55
CA ASP A 313 -1.47 8.37 3.98
C ASP A 313 -0.23 7.72 4.57
N ALA A 314 0.43 6.80 3.85
CA ALA A 314 1.65 6.14 4.32
C ALA A 314 2.78 7.14 4.55
N TYR A 315 2.95 8.10 3.63
CA TYR A 315 3.92 9.18 3.82
C TYR A 315 3.55 10.06 5.02
N MET A 316 2.29 10.50 5.12
CA MET A 316 1.85 11.40 6.19
C MET A 316 1.92 10.75 7.57
N VAL A 317 1.62 9.44 7.69
CA VAL A 317 1.78 8.65 8.93
C VAL A 317 3.26 8.54 9.31
N ALA A 318 4.15 8.31 8.35
CA ALA A 318 5.60 8.27 8.60
C ALA A 318 6.11 9.63 9.10
N ILE A 319 5.67 10.74 8.51
CA ILE A 319 6.01 12.10 8.95
C ILE A 319 5.48 12.41 10.35
N ASP A 320 4.23 12.01 10.64
CA ASP A 320 3.65 12.16 11.96
C ASP A 320 4.43 11.39 13.02
N ALA A 321 4.83 10.16 12.71
CA ALA A 321 5.67 9.34 13.61
C ALA A 321 7.04 9.98 13.85
N ILE A 322 7.69 10.53 12.83
CA ILE A 322 8.97 11.27 12.96
C ILE A 322 8.79 12.50 13.87
N LYS A 323 7.68 13.26 13.71
CA LYS A 323 7.36 14.40 14.57
C LYS A 323 7.14 13.99 16.03
N ARG A 324 6.35 12.93 16.27
CA ARG A 324 6.07 12.42 17.63
C ARG A 324 7.31 11.83 18.30
N ALA A 325 8.20 11.20 17.53
CA ALA A 325 9.48 10.70 18.01
C ALA A 325 10.47 11.82 18.35
N ASP A 326 10.27 13.02 17.82
CA ASP A 326 11.25 14.14 17.82
C ASP A 326 12.66 13.67 17.43
N SER A 327 12.73 12.73 16.49
CA SER A 327 13.95 12.01 16.11
C SER A 327 13.85 11.44 14.70
N ALA A 328 15.01 11.36 14.03
CA ALA A 328 15.17 10.61 12.80
C ALA A 328 15.78 9.20 13.03
N ASP A 329 15.97 8.79 14.28
CA ASP A 329 16.41 7.44 14.60
C ASP A 329 15.33 6.40 14.20
N PRO A 330 15.68 5.36 13.41
CA PRO A 330 14.68 4.39 12.94
C PRO A 330 13.93 3.66 14.07
N VAL A 331 14.62 3.37 15.21
CA VAL A 331 13.96 2.69 16.34
C VAL A 331 12.96 3.61 17.03
N ALA A 332 13.31 4.89 17.21
CA ALA A 332 12.38 5.89 17.76
C ALA A 332 11.18 6.12 16.84
N ILE A 333 11.39 6.12 15.53
CA ILE A 333 10.29 6.21 14.52
C ILE A 333 9.38 4.98 14.65
N ARG A 334 9.94 3.77 14.73
CA ARG A 334 9.18 2.54 14.94
C ARG A 334 8.32 2.60 16.20
N ASP A 335 8.89 3.04 17.31
CA ASP A 335 8.17 3.15 18.59
C ASP A 335 7.02 4.18 18.52
N ALA A 336 7.19 5.22 17.71
CA ALA A 336 6.14 6.21 17.44
C ALA A 336 5.08 5.64 16.48
N LEU A 337 5.45 4.91 15.42
CA LEU A 337 4.51 4.23 14.53
C LEU A 337 3.61 3.26 15.30
N ALA A 338 4.15 2.43 16.17
CA ALA A 338 3.40 1.50 17.00
C ALA A 338 2.37 2.16 17.94
N LYS A 339 2.46 3.48 18.13
CA LYS A 339 1.53 4.28 18.94
C LYS A 339 0.60 5.16 18.08
N THR A 340 0.52 4.92 16.78
CA THR A 340 -0.36 5.69 15.90
C THR A 340 -1.81 5.42 16.25
N SER A 341 -2.54 6.45 16.64
CA SER A 341 -3.95 6.37 17.03
C SER A 341 -4.68 7.63 16.64
N GLY A 342 -5.82 7.48 15.95
CA GLY A 342 -6.66 8.58 15.56
C GLY A 342 -6.06 9.54 14.52
N PHE A 343 -5.06 9.08 13.74
CA PHE A 343 -4.49 9.90 12.66
C PHE A 343 -5.54 10.10 11.56
N ILE A 344 -5.76 11.34 11.15
CA ILE A 344 -6.72 11.68 10.09
C ILE A 344 -5.99 11.70 8.76
N GLY A 345 -6.20 10.66 7.94
CA GLY A 345 -5.66 10.52 6.60
C GLY A 345 -6.72 10.76 5.51
N ALA A 346 -6.28 10.74 4.25
CA ALA A 346 -7.16 10.85 3.09
C ALA A 346 -8.12 9.65 3.00
N THR A 347 -7.68 8.47 3.41
CA THR A 347 -8.50 7.24 3.41
C THR A 347 -9.23 7.01 4.73
N GLY A 348 -9.35 8.02 5.60
CA GLY A 348 -10.06 7.97 6.88
C GLY A 348 -9.16 8.03 8.10
N THR A 349 -9.74 7.69 9.25
CA THR A 349 -8.99 7.65 10.51
C THR A 349 -8.15 6.38 10.58
N ILE A 350 -6.86 6.54 10.87
CA ILE A 350 -5.89 5.46 10.98
C ILE A 350 -5.52 5.27 12.45
N THR A 351 -5.81 4.11 12.97
CA THR A 351 -5.34 3.62 14.27
C THR A 351 -4.71 2.26 14.01
N LEU A 352 -3.45 2.11 14.39
CA LEU A 352 -2.75 0.85 14.26
C LEU A 352 -3.00 -0.02 15.49
N ASP A 353 -3.29 -1.28 15.28
CA ASP A 353 -3.42 -2.27 16.34
C ASP A 353 -2.05 -2.76 16.84
N GLU A 354 -2.05 -3.76 17.71
CA GLU A 354 -0.85 -4.36 18.30
C GLU A 354 0.07 -5.04 17.27
N ASN A 355 -0.47 -5.41 16.10
CA ASN A 355 0.28 -6.01 14.99
C ASN A 355 0.80 -4.96 14.00
N GLY A 356 0.42 -3.69 14.14
CA GLY A 356 0.74 -2.63 13.19
C GLY A 356 -0.23 -2.56 12.01
N ASP A 357 -1.42 -3.15 12.13
CA ASP A 357 -2.48 -3.16 11.13
C ASP A 357 -3.48 -2.03 11.36
N ALA A 358 -3.90 -1.36 10.29
CA ALA A 358 -4.92 -0.33 10.40
C ALA A 358 -6.33 -0.93 10.45
N VAL A 359 -7.10 -0.54 11.46
CA VAL A 359 -8.53 -0.84 11.54
C VAL A 359 -9.28 0.24 10.75
N LYS A 360 -9.88 -0.14 9.62
CA LYS A 360 -10.48 0.80 8.65
C LYS A 360 -11.73 0.21 7.99
N SER A 361 -12.59 1.12 7.50
CA SER A 361 -13.71 0.76 6.63
C SER A 361 -13.21 0.30 5.25
N ALA A 362 -14.01 -0.53 4.60
CA ALA A 362 -13.90 -0.84 3.18
C ALA A 362 -15.02 -0.18 2.39
N VAL A 363 -14.83 -0.04 1.09
CA VAL A 363 -15.90 0.28 0.14
C VAL A 363 -16.04 -0.87 -0.85
N VAL A 364 -17.24 -1.03 -1.40
CA VAL A 364 -17.47 -1.91 -2.55
C VAL A 364 -17.78 -1.02 -3.74
N ASN A 365 -17.06 -1.25 -4.81
CA ASN A 365 -17.20 -0.53 -6.07
C ASN A 365 -17.67 -1.47 -7.20
N THR A 366 -18.19 -0.87 -8.26
CA THR A 366 -18.42 -1.47 -9.58
C THR A 366 -17.82 -0.57 -10.66
N ILE A 367 -18.03 -0.91 -11.92
CA ILE A 367 -17.60 -0.09 -13.05
C ILE A 367 -18.84 0.26 -13.88
N GLU A 368 -19.01 1.54 -14.21
CA GLU A 368 -20.06 2.02 -15.11
C GLU A 368 -19.48 3.08 -16.06
N ASN A 369 -19.77 2.95 -17.35
CA ASN A 369 -19.33 3.91 -18.39
C ASN A 369 -17.81 4.14 -18.37
N GLY A 370 -17.00 3.09 -18.15
CA GLY A 370 -15.54 3.17 -18.10
C GLY A 370 -14.98 3.85 -16.85
N ALA A 371 -15.76 3.97 -15.78
CA ALA A 371 -15.32 4.60 -14.53
C ALA A 371 -15.72 3.77 -13.30
N PHE A 372 -14.91 3.86 -12.25
CA PHE A 372 -15.23 3.27 -10.95
C PHE A 372 -16.42 3.98 -10.32
N LYS A 373 -17.36 3.21 -9.81
CA LYS A 373 -18.55 3.70 -9.15
C LYS A 373 -18.68 3.10 -7.76
N PHE A 374 -18.81 3.98 -6.77
CA PHE A 374 -19.11 3.62 -5.40
C PHE A 374 -20.50 3.00 -5.25
N LEU A 375 -20.60 1.92 -4.49
CA LEU A 375 -21.87 1.26 -4.16
C LEU A 375 -22.20 1.34 -2.67
N VAL A 376 -21.29 0.92 -1.81
CA VAL A 376 -21.52 0.84 -0.36
C VAL A 376 -20.22 0.93 0.42
N LYS A 377 -20.30 1.58 1.59
CA LYS A 377 -19.25 1.56 2.61
C LYS A 377 -19.58 0.50 3.65
N VAL A 378 -18.55 -0.23 4.10
CA VAL A 378 -18.64 -1.26 5.14
C VAL A 378 -17.65 -0.92 6.25
N ASP A 379 -18.18 -0.72 7.46
CA ASP A 379 -17.35 -0.47 8.64
C ASP A 379 -16.86 -1.81 9.24
N PRO A 380 -15.69 -1.82 9.93
CA PRO A 380 -15.08 -3.00 10.55
C PRO A 380 -15.96 -3.70 11.56
#